data_5d0dfed7994d6e1a414d5c8163b71e51
#
_entry.id   5d0dfed7994d6e1a414d5c8163b71e51
#
_cell.length_a   1.000
_cell.length_b   1.000
_cell.length_c   1.000
_cell.angle_alpha   90.00
_cell.angle_beta   90.00
_cell.angle_gamma   90.00
#
_symmetry.space_group_name_H-M   'P 1'
#
loop_
_entity.id
_entity.type
_entity.pdbx_description
1 polymer ?
#
loop_
_entity_poly.entity_id
_entity_poly.type
_entity_poly.pdbx_seq_one_letter_code
_entity_poly.pdbx_strand_id
1 'polypeptide(L)'
;MIHYREKQIFGKKIPKKQAWNANTYMAKDIVKYLRAFKKENTHTTPMEFVNSENAMEEWHVLIDKMIWSFDQISNDYSGEYYLDKISDNETYEKLQKEYNEKLKEGVNLFAKYFCDLWD
;
A
#
# COMPACT_ATOMS: atom_id res chain seq x y z
N MET A 1 -25.15 -22.29 14.35
CA MET A 1 -23.89 -22.18 15.12
C MET A 1 -22.79 -21.55 14.32
N ILE A 2 -22.45 -22.08 13.16
CA ILE A 2 -21.45 -21.49 12.28
C ILE A 2 -21.85 -20.07 11.84
N HIS A 3 -23.09 -19.83 11.47
CA HIS A 3 -23.59 -18.53 11.07
C HIS A 3 -23.47 -17.46 12.16
N TYR A 4 -23.76 -17.85 13.38
CA TYR A 4 -23.65 -16.93 14.52
C TYR A 4 -22.20 -16.53 14.74
N ARG A 5 -21.30 -17.48 14.65
CA ARG A 5 -19.87 -17.27 14.82
C ARG A 5 -19.29 -16.39 13.74
N GLU A 6 -19.69 -16.57 12.50
CA GLU A 6 -19.28 -15.73 11.37
C GLU A 6 -19.72 -14.29 11.57
N LYS A 7 -20.95 -14.05 12.02
CA LYS A 7 -21.43 -12.71 12.30
C LYS A 7 -20.63 -12.03 13.40
N GLN A 8 -20.23 -12.75 14.42
CA GLN A 8 -19.43 -12.20 15.51
C GLN A 8 -18.00 -11.88 15.09
N ILE A 9 -17.39 -12.74 14.28
CA ILE A 9 -15.98 -12.62 13.88
C ILE A 9 -15.81 -11.59 12.76
N PHE A 10 -16.65 -11.64 11.75
CA PHE A 10 -16.49 -10.83 10.54
C PHE A 10 -17.32 -9.54 10.54
N GLY A 11 -18.14 -9.32 11.57
CA GLY A 11 -18.91 -8.11 11.72
C GLY A 11 -19.97 -7.92 10.64
N LYS A 12 -20.09 -6.69 10.14
CA LYS A 12 -21.12 -6.34 9.17
C LYS A 12 -20.77 -6.82 7.77
N LYS A 13 -21.79 -7.23 7.04
CA LYS A 13 -21.65 -7.61 5.62
C LYS A 13 -21.17 -6.43 4.78
N ILE A 14 -20.24 -6.68 3.89
CA ILE A 14 -19.75 -5.68 2.96
C ILE A 14 -20.82 -5.38 1.91
N PRO A 15 -21.17 -4.10 1.66
CA PRO A 15 -22.10 -3.73 0.61
C PRO A 15 -21.60 -4.18 -0.77
N LYS A 16 -22.53 -4.58 -1.65
CA LYS A 16 -22.19 -5.09 -2.99
C LYS A 16 -21.31 -4.13 -3.80
N LYS A 17 -21.63 -2.83 -3.75
CA LYS A 17 -20.86 -1.82 -4.50
C LYS A 17 -19.40 -1.76 -4.06
N GLN A 18 -19.15 -1.92 -2.75
CA GLN A 18 -17.79 -1.97 -2.23
C GLN A 18 -17.08 -3.27 -2.63
N ALA A 19 -17.81 -4.39 -2.63
CA ALA A 19 -17.26 -5.66 -3.07
C ALA A 19 -16.84 -5.64 -4.55
N TRP A 20 -17.61 -4.94 -5.39
CA TRP A 20 -17.27 -4.79 -6.81
C TRP A 20 -16.00 -3.97 -7.03
N ASN A 21 -15.65 -3.10 -6.12
CA ASN A 21 -14.45 -2.27 -6.15
C ASN A 21 -13.56 -2.56 -4.95
N ALA A 22 -13.45 -3.84 -4.61
CA ALA A 22 -12.75 -4.29 -3.40
C ALA A 22 -11.32 -3.78 -3.34
N ASN A 23 -10.59 -3.77 -4.46
CA ASN A 23 -9.21 -3.27 -4.50
C ASN A 23 -9.11 -1.81 -4.04
N THR A 24 -10.04 -0.96 -4.45
CA THR A 24 -10.06 0.46 -4.07
C THR A 24 -10.32 0.61 -2.56
N TYR A 25 -11.33 -0.07 -2.04
CA TYR A 25 -11.69 0.04 -0.62
C TYR A 25 -10.64 -0.58 0.29
N MET A 26 -10.09 -1.73 -0.11
CA MET A 26 -9.00 -2.36 0.65
C MET A 26 -7.76 -1.48 0.65
N ALA A 27 -7.42 -0.87 -0.48
CA ALA A 27 -6.27 0.02 -0.58
C ALA A 27 -6.42 1.24 0.33
N LYS A 28 -7.62 1.81 0.44
CA LYS A 28 -7.89 2.93 1.37
C LYS A 28 -7.60 2.53 2.81
N ASP A 29 -8.06 1.35 3.21
CA ASP A 29 -7.83 0.86 4.56
C ASP A 29 -6.34 0.57 4.81
N ILE A 30 -5.67 -0.03 3.85
CA ILE A 30 -4.22 -0.30 3.94
C ILE A 30 -3.46 1.01 4.14
N VAL A 31 -3.78 2.06 3.37
CA VAL A 31 -3.14 3.37 3.52
C VAL A 31 -3.33 3.93 4.93
N LYS A 32 -4.54 3.85 5.46
CA LYS A 32 -4.85 4.32 6.82
C LYS A 32 -3.99 3.59 7.86
N TYR A 33 -3.94 2.26 7.77
CA TYR A 33 -3.15 1.46 8.71
C TYR A 33 -1.66 1.72 8.57
N LEU A 34 -1.15 1.82 7.34
CA LEU A 34 0.28 2.08 7.11
C LEU A 34 0.70 3.45 7.66
N ARG A 35 -0.11 4.48 7.45
CA ARG A 35 0.16 5.81 7.99
C ARG A 35 0.16 5.82 9.52
N ALA A 36 -0.84 5.18 10.12
CA ALA A 36 -0.93 5.06 11.57
C ALA A 36 0.25 4.25 12.13
N PHE A 37 0.58 3.14 11.48
CA PHE A 37 1.72 2.30 11.87
C PHE A 37 3.03 3.09 11.82
N LYS A 38 3.28 3.79 10.72
CA LYS A 38 4.51 4.58 10.56
C LYS A 38 4.65 5.61 11.68
N LYS A 39 3.55 6.27 12.05
CA LYS A 39 3.55 7.28 13.10
C LYS A 39 3.91 6.69 14.45
N GLU A 40 3.39 5.51 14.77
CA GLU A 40 3.60 4.86 16.08
C GLU A 40 4.83 3.97 16.14
N ASN A 41 5.40 3.61 14.98
CA ASN A 41 6.55 2.71 14.89
C ASN A 41 7.84 3.42 15.32
N THR A 42 8.33 3.11 16.49
CA THR A 42 9.52 3.74 17.08
C THR A 42 10.56 2.75 17.59
N HIS A 43 10.23 1.47 17.70
CA HIS A 43 11.10 0.48 18.35
C HIS A 43 11.50 -0.68 17.44
N THR A 44 10.62 -1.16 16.57
CA THR A 44 10.82 -2.42 15.87
C THR A 44 11.00 -2.22 14.38
N THR A 45 12.02 -2.84 13.81
CA THR A 45 12.27 -2.91 12.37
C THR A 45 12.41 -4.38 11.98
N PRO A 46 12.21 -4.71 10.66
CA PRO A 46 12.47 -6.08 10.20
C PRO A 46 13.90 -6.54 10.52
N MET A 47 14.07 -7.84 10.74
CA MET A 47 15.34 -8.44 11.12
C MET A 47 16.50 -8.10 10.18
N GLU A 48 16.23 -7.94 8.92
CA GLU A 48 17.29 -7.65 7.93
C GLU A 48 17.95 -6.28 8.11
N PHE A 49 17.33 -5.39 8.90
CA PHE A 49 17.89 -4.07 9.19
C PHE A 49 18.64 -4.02 10.52
N VAL A 50 18.74 -5.13 11.25
CA VAL A 50 19.25 -5.15 12.61
C VAL A 50 20.66 -4.58 12.77
N ASN A 51 21.50 -4.69 11.73
CA ASN A 51 22.87 -4.18 11.76
C ASN A 51 23.04 -2.81 11.10
N SER A 52 21.95 -2.19 10.65
CA SER A 52 22.00 -0.87 10.04
C SER A 52 21.96 0.23 11.09
N GLU A 53 22.79 1.26 10.93
CA GLU A 53 22.76 2.44 11.79
C GLU A 53 21.49 3.25 11.60
N ASN A 54 20.89 3.17 10.42
CA ASN A 54 19.70 3.93 10.04
C ASN A 54 18.49 3.02 9.82
N ALA A 55 18.39 1.94 10.59
CA ALA A 55 17.35 0.91 10.41
C ALA A 55 15.93 1.49 10.36
N MET A 56 15.58 2.38 11.28
CA MET A 56 14.25 2.96 11.35
C MET A 56 13.95 3.84 10.12
N GLU A 57 14.93 4.64 9.70
CA GLU A 57 14.79 5.49 8.51
C GLU A 57 14.61 4.65 7.25
N GLU A 58 15.43 3.60 7.10
CA GLU A 58 15.35 2.68 5.96
C GLU A 58 14.00 1.98 5.91
N TRP A 59 13.53 1.51 7.08
CA TRP A 59 12.23 0.87 7.21
C TRP A 59 11.10 1.82 6.81
N HIS A 60 11.14 3.04 7.30
CA HIS A 60 10.11 4.05 6.99
C HIS A 60 10.10 4.45 5.50
N VAL A 61 11.24 4.43 4.83
CA VAL A 61 11.29 4.64 3.37
C VAL A 61 10.52 3.55 2.64
N LEU A 62 10.66 2.28 3.07
CA LEU A 62 9.91 1.17 2.48
C LEU A 62 8.41 1.31 2.73
N ILE A 63 8.03 1.72 3.95
CA ILE A 63 6.63 1.97 4.28
C ILE A 63 6.06 3.09 3.41
N ASP A 64 6.82 4.15 3.16
CA ASP A 64 6.39 5.24 2.28
C ASP A 64 6.14 4.76 0.84
N LYS A 65 6.95 3.84 0.35
CA LYS A 65 6.74 3.23 -0.97
C LYS A 65 5.44 2.41 -1.01
N MET A 66 5.15 1.68 0.06
CA MET A 66 3.88 0.95 0.19
C MET A 66 2.70 1.91 0.20
N ILE A 67 2.77 2.97 1.00
CA ILE A 67 1.73 4.00 1.10
C ILE A 67 1.47 4.62 -0.27
N TRP A 68 2.54 5.00 -0.98
CA TRP A 68 2.40 5.59 -2.32
C TRP A 68 1.62 4.67 -3.25
N SER A 69 1.97 3.39 -3.30
CA SER A 69 1.33 2.43 -4.21
C SER A 69 -0.15 2.24 -3.90
N PHE A 70 -0.50 2.02 -2.64
CA PHE A 70 -1.90 1.81 -2.26
C PHE A 70 -2.71 3.10 -2.35
N ASP A 71 -2.11 4.26 -2.13
CA ASP A 71 -2.77 5.54 -2.34
C ASP A 71 -3.12 5.76 -3.82
N GLN A 72 -2.20 5.41 -4.72
CA GLN A 72 -2.46 5.42 -6.16
C GLN A 72 -3.65 4.54 -6.53
N ILE A 73 -3.68 3.31 -6.01
CA ILE A 73 -4.75 2.35 -6.28
C ILE A 73 -6.09 2.89 -5.75
N SER A 74 -6.09 3.44 -4.54
CA SER A 74 -7.32 3.90 -3.90
C SER A 74 -7.96 5.10 -4.58
N ASN A 75 -7.15 5.95 -5.23
CA ASN A 75 -7.60 7.20 -5.84
C ASN A 75 -7.45 7.25 -7.35
N ASP A 76 -6.86 6.24 -7.96
CA ASP A 76 -6.59 6.18 -9.40
C ASP A 76 -5.86 7.43 -9.91
N TYR A 77 -4.71 7.72 -9.32
CA TYR A 77 -3.90 8.90 -9.69
C TYR A 77 -3.05 8.71 -10.96
N SER A 78 -3.26 7.63 -11.71
CA SER A 78 -2.46 7.35 -12.91
C SER A 78 -2.46 8.51 -13.90
N GLY A 79 -3.64 9.12 -14.11
CA GLY A 79 -3.78 10.26 -14.99
C GLY A 79 -2.93 11.46 -14.57
N GLU A 80 -2.91 11.74 -13.27
CA GLU A 80 -2.11 12.84 -12.71
C GLU A 80 -0.61 12.61 -12.88
N TYR A 81 -0.18 11.37 -12.74
CA TYR A 81 1.23 11.02 -12.91
C TYR A 81 1.75 11.37 -14.30
N TYR A 82 0.89 11.25 -15.32
CA TYR A 82 1.26 11.51 -16.71
C TYR A 82 1.09 12.96 -17.16
N LEU A 83 0.17 13.70 -16.55
CA LEU A 83 -0.28 15.03 -17.03
C LEU A 83 0.86 16.00 -17.33
N ASP A 84 1.84 16.12 -16.43
CA ASP A 84 2.93 17.08 -16.56
C ASP A 84 4.13 16.56 -17.34
N LYS A 85 4.10 15.30 -17.75
CA LYS A 85 5.28 14.62 -18.33
C LYS A 85 5.08 14.19 -19.78
N ILE A 86 3.86 14.20 -20.29
CA ILE A 86 3.56 13.70 -21.63
C ILE A 86 3.92 14.75 -22.68
N SER A 87 4.81 14.39 -23.60
CA SER A 87 5.16 15.21 -24.77
C SER A 87 4.88 14.50 -26.09
N ASP A 88 4.89 13.17 -26.10
CA ASP A 88 4.64 12.33 -27.27
C ASP A 88 4.25 10.91 -26.86
N ASN A 89 3.90 10.04 -27.83
CA ASN A 89 3.49 8.65 -27.56
C ASN A 89 4.60 7.80 -26.96
N GLU A 90 5.84 8.00 -27.37
CA GLU A 90 6.98 7.27 -26.85
C GLU A 90 7.20 7.59 -25.36
N THR A 91 7.12 8.87 -25.03
CA THR A 91 7.20 9.34 -23.63
C THR A 91 6.07 8.77 -22.79
N TYR A 92 4.86 8.71 -23.33
CA TYR A 92 3.70 8.14 -22.64
C TYR A 92 3.92 6.66 -22.28
N GLU A 93 4.37 5.86 -23.25
CA GLU A 93 4.63 4.42 -23.00
C GLU A 93 5.71 4.21 -21.93
N LYS A 94 6.76 5.01 -21.99
CA LYS A 94 7.84 4.97 -21.01
C LYS A 94 7.35 5.31 -19.62
N LEU A 95 6.55 6.36 -19.50
CA LEU A 95 5.98 6.80 -18.22
C LEU A 95 4.99 5.77 -17.65
N GLN A 96 4.21 5.15 -18.50
CA GLN A 96 3.29 4.09 -18.09
C GLN A 96 4.04 2.89 -17.50
N LYS A 97 5.12 2.50 -18.16
CA LYS A 97 5.97 1.40 -17.67
C LYS A 97 6.59 1.75 -16.32
N GLU A 98 7.14 2.95 -16.20
CA GLU A 98 7.75 3.46 -14.97
C GLU A 98 6.73 3.49 -13.82
N TYR A 99 5.53 4.01 -14.08
CA TYR A 99 4.44 4.06 -13.12
C TYR A 99 4.07 2.66 -12.63
N ASN A 100 3.88 1.73 -13.57
CA ASN A 100 3.51 0.35 -13.23
C ASN A 100 4.59 -0.36 -12.42
N GLU A 101 5.86 -0.15 -12.75
CA GLU A 101 6.99 -0.73 -12.01
C GLU A 101 7.03 -0.19 -10.57
N LYS A 102 6.85 1.11 -10.42
CA LYS A 102 6.82 1.76 -9.10
C LYS A 102 5.63 1.28 -8.27
N LEU A 103 4.47 1.14 -8.91
CA LEU A 103 3.26 0.62 -8.25
C LEU A 103 3.48 -0.80 -7.73
N LYS A 104 4.02 -1.67 -8.57
CA LYS A 104 4.33 -3.06 -8.21
C LYS A 104 5.37 -3.15 -7.11
N GLU A 105 6.38 -2.28 -7.13
CA GLU A 105 7.40 -2.25 -6.09
C GLU A 105 6.76 -2.07 -4.71
N GLY A 106 5.89 -1.08 -4.55
CA GLY A 106 5.22 -0.83 -3.28
C GLY A 106 4.31 -1.97 -2.84
N VAL A 107 3.56 -2.55 -3.78
CA VAL A 107 2.68 -3.70 -3.48
C VAL A 107 3.50 -4.92 -3.07
N ASN A 108 4.60 -5.19 -3.76
CA ASN A 108 5.49 -6.31 -3.44
C ASN A 108 6.18 -6.12 -2.10
N LEU A 109 6.58 -4.91 -1.75
CA LEU A 109 7.13 -4.58 -0.43
C LEU A 109 6.10 -4.86 0.67
N PHE A 110 4.86 -4.48 0.44
CA PHE A 110 3.78 -4.77 1.39
C PHE A 110 3.62 -6.27 1.61
N ALA A 111 3.60 -7.06 0.54
CA ALA A 111 3.51 -8.50 0.64
C ALA A 111 4.70 -9.11 1.39
N LYS A 112 5.90 -8.63 1.10
CA LYS A 112 7.13 -9.13 1.73
C LYS A 112 7.17 -8.85 3.23
N TYR A 113 6.77 -7.65 3.63
CA TYR A 113 6.91 -7.19 5.02
C TYR A 113 5.61 -7.15 5.81
N PHE A 114 4.56 -7.74 5.28
CA PHE A 114 3.25 -7.70 5.94
C PHE A 114 3.30 -8.17 7.39
N CYS A 115 4.02 -9.25 7.65
CA CYS A 115 4.15 -9.81 8.99
C CYS A 115 5.10 -9.03 9.91
N ASP A 116 5.77 -8.02 9.38
CA ASP A 116 6.66 -7.14 10.14
C ASP A 116 6.01 -5.81 10.53
N LEU A 117 4.73 -5.63 10.18
CA LEU A 117 3.98 -4.40 10.48
C LEU A 117 3.42 -4.43 11.89
N TRP A 118 4.32 -4.44 12.87
CA TRP A 118 4.00 -4.37 14.29
C TRP A 118 5.15 -3.68 15.06
N ASP A 119 4.84 -3.16 16.22
CA ASP A 119 5.81 -2.50 17.08
C ASP A 119 5.60 -3.01 18.55
#